data_4a73a188417f2bd9ab238609c0dc5bd0
#
_entry.id   4a73a188417f2bd9ab238609c0dc5bd0
#
_cell.length_a   1.000
_cell.length_b   1.000
_cell.length_c   1.000
_cell.angle_alpha   90.00
_cell.angle_beta   90.00
_cell.angle_gamma   90.00
#
_symmetry.space_group_name_H-M   'P 1'
#
loop_
_entity.id
_entity.type
_entity.pdbx_description
1 polymer ?
#
loop_
_entity_poly.entity_id
_entity_poly.type
_entity_poly.pdbx_seq_one_letter_code
_entity_poly.pdbx_strand_id
1 'polypeptide(L)'
;MKGIVYFMFLCMCCACRYGDTAVEEALMLAGKNRGELEAVLEYYREDSLKTKAAEFLIGNMPGHYSFADTVSVNRYYDAVDAVLDSLSGRPMEEVKGTLERLPFRMDGIDYGKVEDVETVTADYLIRHIDTAFVRWKHGAWARHLDFDEFCEYLLPYKMEEFQYLDGWRDYLWEDYRGELDGLKYSDLYWNSALQASLIANNSLKRRLHPHFIESAIVPVYRLRTRMRLPCGVCDDYSNITVSVMRSLGIPVACDFTPHWPVRASGHTWNVVKGNNGNNLTFGGADTNPDQPHNFDEKKSKIFRHTYAANPELKRLHEEAEYVPETFQLPFMKDVTREYMDCKDVEVVCHVGTGYAY
;
A
#
# COMPACT_ATOMS: atom_id res chain seq x y z
N MET A 1 24.39 -26.54 25.20
CA MET A 1 24.57 -26.09 23.83
C MET A 1 23.82 -26.90 22.77
N LYS A 2 23.42 -28.15 22.99
CA LYS A 2 22.66 -28.98 22.01
C LYS A 2 21.15 -28.63 21.94
N GLY A 3 20.54 -28.06 22.97
CA GLY A 3 19.11 -27.76 23.01
C GLY A 3 18.69 -26.50 22.20
N ILE A 4 19.59 -25.50 22.08
CA ILE A 4 19.30 -24.23 21.36
C ILE A 4 19.26 -24.47 19.83
N VAL A 5 20.10 -25.37 19.33
CA VAL A 5 20.14 -25.73 17.90
C VAL A 5 18.85 -26.45 17.48
N TYR A 6 18.28 -27.30 18.34
CA TYR A 6 17.00 -27.97 18.06
C TYR A 6 15.81 -27.03 18.03
N PHE A 7 15.77 -25.98 18.87
CA PHE A 7 14.70 -25.01 18.90
C PHE A 7 14.72 -24.08 17.67
N MET A 8 15.93 -23.66 17.23
CA MET A 8 16.07 -22.90 15.98
C MET A 8 15.66 -23.69 14.73
N PHE A 9 15.97 -25.01 14.70
CA PHE A 9 15.59 -25.87 13.58
C PHE A 9 14.09 -26.15 13.53
N LEU A 10 13.42 -26.23 14.69
CA LEU A 10 11.97 -26.41 14.78
C LEU A 10 11.21 -25.14 14.32
N CYS A 11 11.70 -23.94 14.66
CA CYS A 11 11.13 -22.67 14.18
C CYS A 11 11.30 -22.49 12.66
N MET A 12 12.45 -22.89 12.08
CA MET A 12 12.62 -22.87 10.62
C MET A 12 11.66 -23.81 9.89
N CYS A 13 11.43 -25.01 10.42
CA CYS A 13 10.48 -25.96 9.82
C CYS A 13 9.02 -25.50 9.93
N CYS A 14 8.64 -24.75 10.98
CA CYS A 14 7.29 -24.21 11.11
C CYS A 14 7.04 -23.04 10.15
N ALA A 15 8.03 -22.16 9.94
CA ALA A 15 7.92 -21.05 8.99
C ALA A 15 7.79 -21.55 7.53
N CYS A 16 8.57 -22.56 7.13
CA CYS A 16 8.45 -23.16 5.80
C CYS A 16 7.08 -23.82 5.58
N ARG A 17 6.53 -24.52 6.59
CA ARG A 17 5.21 -25.15 6.47
C ARG A 17 4.06 -24.13 6.35
N TYR A 18 4.17 -22.99 7.00
CA TYR A 18 3.13 -21.96 6.92
C TYR A 18 3.12 -21.27 5.55
N GLY A 19 4.28 -20.96 4.97
CA GLY A 19 4.40 -20.41 3.62
C GLY A 19 3.86 -21.37 2.55
N ASP A 20 4.20 -22.64 2.62
CA ASP A 20 3.71 -23.68 1.70
C ASP A 20 2.17 -23.79 1.74
N THR A 21 1.56 -23.72 2.92
CA THR A 21 0.10 -23.82 3.08
C THR A 21 -0.63 -22.60 2.55
N ALA A 22 -0.12 -21.38 2.73
CA ALA A 22 -0.73 -20.15 2.23
C ALA A 22 -0.68 -20.06 0.70
N VAL A 23 0.43 -20.47 0.09
CA VAL A 23 0.55 -20.56 -1.38
C VAL A 23 -0.42 -21.59 -1.94
N GLU A 24 -0.51 -22.78 -1.35
CA GLU A 24 -1.47 -23.81 -1.79
C GLU A 24 -2.92 -23.37 -1.65
N GLU A 25 -3.27 -22.64 -0.59
CA GLU A 25 -4.59 -22.02 -0.42
C GLU A 25 -4.87 -21.01 -1.55
N ALA A 26 -3.94 -20.10 -1.84
CA ALA A 26 -4.05 -19.14 -2.92
C ALA A 26 -4.22 -19.83 -4.29
N LEU A 27 -3.43 -20.88 -4.56
CA LEU A 27 -3.54 -21.66 -5.79
C LEU A 27 -4.88 -22.41 -5.93
N MET A 28 -5.49 -22.83 -4.82
CA MET A 28 -6.84 -23.42 -4.82
C MET A 28 -7.91 -22.37 -5.14
N LEU A 29 -7.79 -21.17 -4.54
CA LEU A 29 -8.72 -20.07 -4.75
C LEU A 29 -8.60 -19.47 -6.16
N ALA A 30 -7.43 -19.52 -6.78
CA ALA A 30 -7.19 -18.98 -8.12
C ALA A 30 -8.06 -19.63 -9.24
N GLY A 31 -8.60 -20.82 -9.03
CA GLY A 31 -9.48 -21.46 -9.98
C GLY A 31 -8.84 -21.58 -11.37
N LYS A 32 -9.40 -20.92 -12.38
CA LYS A 32 -8.87 -20.95 -13.76
C LYS A 32 -7.54 -20.21 -13.92
N ASN A 33 -7.23 -19.30 -13.00
CA ASN A 33 -6.00 -18.50 -13.01
C ASN A 33 -4.81 -19.23 -12.35
N ARG A 34 -5.04 -20.42 -11.80
CA ARG A 34 -4.00 -21.21 -11.11
C ARG A 34 -2.72 -21.32 -11.94
N GLY A 35 -2.85 -21.59 -13.23
CA GLY A 35 -1.70 -21.74 -14.14
C GLY A 35 -0.84 -20.50 -14.27
N GLU A 36 -1.41 -19.30 -14.15
CA GLU A 36 -0.66 -18.05 -14.15
C GLU A 36 0.21 -17.94 -12.89
N LEU A 37 -0.37 -18.23 -11.71
CA LEU A 37 0.38 -18.16 -10.44
C LEU A 37 1.47 -19.24 -10.36
N GLU A 38 1.17 -20.47 -10.81
CA GLU A 38 2.17 -21.55 -10.90
C GLU A 38 3.34 -21.19 -11.85
N ALA A 39 3.04 -20.50 -12.97
CA ALA A 39 4.05 -20.04 -13.92
C ALA A 39 5.03 -19.03 -13.29
N VAL A 40 4.59 -18.18 -12.37
CA VAL A 40 5.48 -17.26 -11.61
C VAL A 40 6.45 -18.05 -10.73
N LEU A 41 5.94 -19.04 -9.98
CA LEU A 41 6.75 -19.88 -9.10
C LEU A 41 7.78 -20.68 -9.89
N GLU A 42 7.36 -21.27 -11.00
CA GLU A 42 8.24 -22.03 -11.89
C GLU A 42 9.30 -21.13 -12.54
N TYR A 43 8.95 -19.88 -12.92
CA TYR A 43 9.88 -18.93 -13.51
C TYR A 43 11.07 -18.61 -12.59
N TYR A 44 10.81 -18.53 -11.27
CA TYR A 44 11.81 -18.19 -10.27
C TYR A 44 12.45 -19.39 -9.56
N ARG A 45 12.13 -20.62 -9.91
CA ARG A 45 12.59 -21.84 -9.19
C ARG A 45 14.09 -21.91 -8.95
N GLU A 46 14.92 -21.32 -9.81
CA GLU A 46 16.39 -21.29 -9.70
C GLU A 46 16.90 -20.05 -8.91
N ASP A 47 16.01 -19.09 -8.57
CA ASP A 47 16.33 -17.91 -7.78
C ASP A 47 15.58 -17.95 -6.45
N SER A 48 16.20 -18.54 -5.43
CA SER A 48 15.56 -18.79 -4.14
C SER A 48 14.99 -17.53 -3.46
N LEU A 49 15.58 -16.36 -3.72
CA LEU A 49 15.12 -15.12 -3.11
C LEU A 49 13.89 -14.55 -3.82
N LYS A 50 13.86 -14.63 -5.14
CA LYS A 50 12.68 -14.23 -5.93
C LYS A 50 11.54 -15.25 -5.79
N THR A 51 11.85 -16.55 -5.63
CA THR A 51 10.84 -17.57 -5.28
C THR A 51 10.13 -17.18 -3.99
N LYS A 52 10.87 -16.86 -2.92
CA LYS A 52 10.27 -16.42 -1.66
C LYS A 52 9.43 -15.14 -1.80
N ALA A 53 9.84 -14.20 -2.66
CA ALA A 53 9.05 -13.00 -2.93
C ALA A 53 7.76 -13.32 -3.71
N ALA A 54 7.81 -14.24 -4.66
CA ALA A 54 6.62 -14.75 -5.35
C ALA A 54 5.68 -15.49 -4.38
N GLU A 55 6.22 -16.36 -3.54
CA GLU A 55 5.47 -17.05 -2.47
C GLU A 55 4.81 -16.05 -1.50
N PHE A 56 5.52 -14.99 -1.11
CA PHE A 56 4.97 -13.93 -0.26
C PHE A 56 3.80 -13.23 -0.93
N LEU A 57 3.94 -12.80 -2.21
CA LEU A 57 2.87 -12.13 -2.92
C LEU A 57 1.68 -13.06 -3.18
N ILE A 58 1.92 -14.28 -3.65
CA ILE A 58 0.86 -15.24 -3.97
C ILE A 58 0.16 -15.71 -2.69
N GLY A 59 0.90 -16.08 -1.65
CA GLY A 59 0.31 -16.58 -0.41
C GLY A 59 -0.51 -15.55 0.38
N ASN A 60 -0.23 -14.25 0.19
CA ASN A 60 -1.00 -13.17 0.79
C ASN A 60 -1.99 -12.50 -0.19
N MET A 61 -2.13 -13.02 -1.41
CA MET A 61 -3.06 -12.47 -2.42
C MET A 61 -4.54 -12.70 -2.11
N PRO A 62 -4.97 -13.83 -1.48
CA PRO A 62 -6.37 -14.02 -1.11
C PRO A 62 -6.93 -12.90 -0.25
N GLY A 63 -8.10 -12.37 -0.66
CA GLY A 63 -8.75 -11.22 -0.03
C GLY A 63 -8.37 -9.86 -0.62
N HIS A 64 -7.28 -9.75 -1.39
CA HIS A 64 -7.04 -8.60 -2.26
C HIS A 64 -7.92 -8.70 -3.49
N TYR A 65 -8.51 -7.58 -3.92
CA TYR A 65 -9.46 -7.57 -5.02
C TYR A 65 -9.39 -6.34 -5.91
N SER A 66 -9.91 -6.52 -7.11
CA SER A 66 -10.01 -5.53 -8.17
C SER A 66 -11.43 -5.45 -8.72
N PHE A 67 -11.72 -4.51 -9.63
CA PHE A 67 -12.99 -4.48 -10.35
C PHE A 67 -13.07 -5.62 -11.38
N ALA A 68 -14.19 -6.34 -11.39
CA ALA A 68 -14.43 -7.41 -12.37
C ALA A 68 -14.70 -6.86 -13.78
N ASP A 69 -15.46 -5.76 -13.88
CA ASP A 69 -15.74 -5.08 -15.16
C ASP A 69 -14.71 -3.98 -15.43
N THR A 70 -13.52 -4.40 -15.85
CA THR A 70 -12.42 -3.48 -16.21
C THR A 70 -12.76 -2.61 -17.42
N VAL A 71 -13.66 -3.03 -18.31
CA VAL A 71 -14.04 -2.26 -19.50
C VAL A 71 -14.88 -1.04 -19.11
N SER A 72 -15.90 -1.25 -18.28
CA SER A 72 -16.77 -0.15 -17.85
C SER A 72 -16.04 0.82 -16.92
N VAL A 73 -15.21 0.32 -16.00
CA VAL A 73 -14.43 1.20 -15.12
C VAL A 73 -13.40 2.03 -15.89
N ASN A 74 -12.79 1.45 -16.93
CA ASN A 74 -11.88 2.23 -17.79
C ASN A 74 -12.60 3.33 -18.57
N ARG A 75 -13.80 3.05 -19.12
CA ARG A 75 -14.61 4.10 -19.76
C ARG A 75 -14.91 5.26 -18.82
N TYR A 76 -15.16 4.95 -17.55
CA TYR A 76 -15.36 5.98 -16.55
C TYR A 76 -14.08 6.81 -16.32
N TYR A 77 -12.92 6.17 -16.13
CA TYR A 77 -11.65 6.90 -15.97
C TYR A 77 -11.29 7.72 -17.20
N ASP A 78 -11.61 7.24 -18.41
CA ASP A 78 -11.43 7.99 -19.64
C ASP A 78 -12.37 9.22 -19.71
N ALA A 79 -13.58 9.09 -19.18
CA ALA A 79 -14.49 10.24 -19.05
C ALA A 79 -13.97 11.28 -18.04
N VAL A 80 -13.40 10.84 -16.91
CA VAL A 80 -12.73 11.73 -15.95
C VAL A 80 -11.55 12.45 -16.63
N ASP A 81 -10.69 11.73 -17.34
CA ASP A 81 -9.55 12.30 -18.06
C ASP A 81 -10.02 13.33 -19.12
N ALA A 82 -11.09 13.04 -19.86
CA ALA A 82 -11.66 13.95 -20.84
C ALA A 82 -12.17 15.25 -20.20
N VAL A 83 -12.77 15.18 -19.01
CA VAL A 83 -13.16 16.39 -18.24
C VAL A 83 -11.93 17.19 -17.86
N LEU A 84 -10.89 16.51 -17.32
CA LEU A 84 -9.65 17.16 -16.91
C LEU A 84 -8.94 17.84 -18.08
N ASP A 85 -8.95 17.22 -19.27
CA ASP A 85 -8.38 17.80 -20.51
C ASP A 85 -9.19 19.00 -20.97
N SER A 86 -10.52 18.89 -21.02
CA SER A 86 -11.41 19.95 -21.53
C SER A 86 -11.44 21.19 -20.64
N LEU A 87 -11.21 21.02 -19.34
CA LEU A 87 -11.23 22.08 -18.33
C LEU A 87 -9.81 22.45 -17.84
N SER A 88 -8.79 22.08 -18.57
CA SER A 88 -7.41 22.43 -18.21
C SER A 88 -7.24 23.94 -18.04
N GLY A 89 -6.68 24.38 -16.91
CA GLY A 89 -6.49 25.79 -16.58
C GLY A 89 -7.75 26.52 -16.11
N ARG A 90 -8.90 25.85 -15.99
CA ARG A 90 -10.12 26.40 -15.41
C ARG A 90 -10.05 26.40 -13.88
N PRO A 91 -10.87 27.24 -13.20
CA PRO A 91 -10.95 27.22 -11.75
C PRO A 91 -11.30 25.84 -11.20
N MET A 92 -10.67 25.44 -10.09
CA MET A 92 -10.86 24.14 -9.45
C MET A 92 -12.33 23.81 -9.18
N GLU A 93 -13.12 24.77 -8.72
CA GLU A 93 -14.55 24.58 -8.43
C GLU A 93 -15.37 24.22 -9.69
N GLU A 94 -14.99 24.72 -10.86
CA GLU A 94 -15.65 24.37 -12.13
C GLU A 94 -15.31 22.93 -12.52
N VAL A 95 -14.04 22.54 -12.40
CA VAL A 95 -13.58 21.16 -12.65
C VAL A 95 -14.26 20.20 -11.69
N LYS A 96 -14.22 20.49 -10.39
CA LYS A 96 -14.86 19.72 -9.33
C LYS A 96 -16.35 19.52 -9.60
N GLY A 97 -17.11 20.62 -9.79
CA GLY A 97 -18.55 20.53 -10.04
C GLY A 97 -18.90 19.79 -11.35
N THR A 98 -17.99 19.70 -12.31
CA THR A 98 -18.19 18.88 -13.52
C THR A 98 -17.91 17.42 -13.25
N LEU A 99 -16.85 17.09 -12.52
CA LEU A 99 -16.53 15.72 -12.10
C LEU A 99 -17.65 15.11 -11.24
N GLU A 100 -18.20 15.86 -10.29
CA GLU A 100 -19.31 15.43 -9.43
C GLU A 100 -20.58 15.05 -10.21
N ARG A 101 -20.74 15.58 -11.42
CA ARG A 101 -21.86 15.25 -12.32
C ARG A 101 -21.60 14.05 -13.21
N LEU A 102 -20.38 13.52 -13.24
CA LEU A 102 -20.10 12.28 -13.96
C LEU A 102 -20.89 11.13 -13.30
N PRO A 103 -21.53 10.28 -14.11
CA PRO A 103 -22.36 9.19 -13.60
C PRO A 103 -21.51 8.01 -13.11
N PHE A 104 -20.51 8.27 -12.26
CA PHE A 104 -19.95 7.21 -11.44
C PHE A 104 -20.91 7.01 -10.28
N ARG A 105 -21.87 6.17 -10.50
CA ARG A 105 -22.69 5.68 -9.40
C ARG A 105 -22.10 4.37 -8.94
N MET A 106 -21.38 4.39 -7.85
CA MET A 106 -21.27 3.19 -7.01
C MET A 106 -22.68 2.68 -6.62
N ASP A 107 -23.67 3.54 -6.59
CA ASP A 107 -25.07 3.27 -6.21
C ASP A 107 -25.92 2.61 -7.29
N GLY A 108 -25.38 2.08 -8.38
CA GLY A 108 -26.19 1.45 -9.43
C GLY A 108 -25.45 0.83 -10.60
N ILE A 109 -24.15 0.96 -10.67
CA ILE A 109 -23.30 0.21 -11.58
C ILE A 109 -22.38 -0.62 -10.69
N ASP A 110 -22.76 -1.86 -10.47
CA ASP A 110 -21.92 -2.85 -9.86
C ASP A 110 -20.85 -3.26 -10.89
N TYR A 111 -19.69 -2.66 -10.83
CA TYR A 111 -18.54 -3.10 -11.64
C TYR A 111 -18.04 -4.49 -11.22
N GLY A 112 -18.70 -5.09 -10.24
CA GLY A 112 -18.32 -6.36 -9.65
C GLY A 112 -16.98 -6.31 -8.92
N LYS A 113 -16.81 -7.26 -8.02
CA LYS A 113 -15.58 -7.50 -7.29
C LYS A 113 -15.03 -8.85 -7.76
N VAL A 114 -13.73 -8.89 -8.06
CA VAL A 114 -13.01 -10.13 -8.36
C VAL A 114 -11.73 -10.16 -7.54
N GLU A 115 -11.40 -11.30 -6.95
CA GLU A 115 -10.16 -11.45 -6.21
C GLU A 115 -8.94 -11.46 -7.15
N ASP A 116 -7.86 -10.87 -6.69
CA ASP A 116 -6.63 -10.76 -7.48
C ASP A 116 -6.05 -12.14 -7.83
N VAL A 117 -6.21 -13.14 -6.98
CA VAL A 117 -5.83 -14.54 -7.27
C VAL A 117 -6.49 -15.09 -8.54
N GLU A 118 -7.66 -14.60 -8.90
CA GLU A 118 -8.44 -15.06 -10.08
C GLU A 118 -8.05 -14.33 -11.37
N THR A 119 -7.27 -13.24 -11.30
CA THR A 119 -7.08 -12.35 -12.46
C THR A 119 -5.65 -11.89 -12.70
N VAL A 120 -4.77 -11.88 -11.68
CA VAL A 120 -3.39 -11.42 -11.83
C VAL A 120 -2.61 -12.39 -12.73
N THR A 121 -2.00 -11.85 -13.79
CA THR A 121 -1.25 -12.64 -14.77
C THR A 121 0.20 -12.87 -14.35
N ALA A 122 0.79 -13.95 -14.83
CA ALA A 122 2.20 -14.26 -14.61
C ALA A 122 3.12 -13.14 -15.10
N ASP A 123 2.86 -12.63 -16.31
CA ASP A 123 3.66 -11.57 -16.92
C ASP A 123 3.68 -10.29 -16.06
N TYR A 124 2.49 -9.88 -15.55
CA TYR A 124 2.38 -8.74 -14.65
C TYR A 124 3.21 -8.93 -13.38
N LEU A 125 3.06 -10.09 -12.72
CA LEU A 125 3.68 -10.35 -11.43
C LEU A 125 5.20 -10.53 -11.55
N ILE A 126 5.67 -11.24 -12.58
CA ILE A 126 7.11 -11.41 -12.88
C ILE A 126 7.75 -10.04 -13.12
N ARG A 127 7.17 -9.22 -14.01
CA ARG A 127 7.69 -7.88 -14.29
C ARG A 127 7.74 -7.01 -13.03
N HIS A 128 6.70 -7.10 -12.20
CA HIS A 128 6.61 -6.35 -10.96
C HIS A 128 7.71 -6.77 -9.96
N ILE A 129 7.88 -8.08 -9.74
CA ILE A 129 8.93 -8.64 -8.86
C ILE A 129 10.31 -8.24 -9.36
N ASP A 130 10.60 -8.45 -10.64
CA ASP A 130 11.91 -8.12 -11.20
C ASP A 130 12.25 -6.65 -11.04
N THR A 131 11.30 -5.77 -11.32
CA THR A 131 11.50 -4.33 -11.14
C THR A 131 11.72 -3.96 -9.67
N ALA A 132 10.94 -4.53 -8.74
CA ALA A 132 11.12 -4.32 -7.31
C ALA A 132 12.50 -4.78 -6.82
N PHE A 133 12.97 -5.95 -7.28
CA PHE A 133 14.30 -6.46 -6.98
C PHE A 133 15.42 -5.56 -7.50
N VAL A 134 15.30 -5.04 -8.71
CA VAL A 134 16.26 -4.06 -9.25
C VAL A 134 16.33 -2.84 -8.34
N ARG A 135 15.20 -2.32 -7.87
CA ARG A 135 15.18 -1.18 -6.95
C ARG A 135 15.77 -1.51 -5.58
N TRP A 136 15.53 -2.70 -5.06
CA TRP A 136 16.09 -3.14 -3.77
C TRP A 136 17.59 -3.39 -3.84
N LYS A 137 18.04 -4.24 -4.78
CA LYS A 137 19.44 -4.71 -4.81
C LYS A 137 20.40 -3.71 -5.44
N HIS A 138 19.95 -2.97 -6.43
CA HIS A 138 20.78 -2.03 -7.19
C HIS A 138 20.41 -0.56 -6.92
N GLY A 139 19.24 -0.29 -6.31
CA GLY A 139 18.86 1.05 -5.83
C GLY A 139 19.72 1.49 -4.66
N ALA A 140 19.95 2.81 -4.53
CA ALA A 140 20.77 3.33 -3.43
C ALA A 140 20.03 3.30 -2.08
N TRP A 141 18.70 3.49 -2.09
CA TRP A 141 17.94 3.89 -0.91
C TRP A 141 17.23 2.74 -0.20
N ALA A 142 17.21 1.52 -0.74
CA ALA A 142 16.58 0.35 -0.15
C ALA A 142 17.54 -0.78 0.23
N ARG A 143 18.84 -0.62 0.03
CA ARG A 143 19.85 -1.68 0.30
C ARG A 143 19.95 -2.10 1.75
N HIS A 144 19.52 -1.24 2.66
CA HIS A 144 19.53 -1.48 4.11
C HIS A 144 18.39 -2.39 4.57
N LEU A 145 17.37 -2.59 3.74
CA LEU A 145 16.25 -3.45 4.08
C LEU A 145 16.67 -4.92 4.11
N ASP A 146 16.23 -5.62 5.13
CA ASP A 146 16.20 -7.08 5.07
C ASP A 146 15.10 -7.59 4.12
N PHE A 147 14.92 -8.89 4.03
CA PHE A 147 13.95 -9.47 3.09
C PHE A 147 12.50 -9.19 3.52
N ASP A 148 12.20 -9.28 4.81
CA ASP A 148 10.85 -9.09 5.32
C ASP A 148 10.44 -7.61 5.20
N GLU A 149 11.35 -6.69 5.46
CA GLU A 149 11.15 -5.26 5.22
C GLU A 149 10.97 -4.95 3.73
N PHE A 150 11.75 -5.57 2.85
CA PHE A 150 11.56 -5.45 1.41
C PHE A 150 10.16 -5.89 0.98
N CYS A 151 9.67 -7.02 1.51
CA CYS A 151 8.36 -7.56 1.20
C CYS A 151 7.21 -6.59 1.55
N GLU A 152 7.32 -5.81 2.62
CA GLU A 152 6.26 -4.90 3.05
C GLU A 152 6.45 -3.47 2.53
N TYR A 153 7.69 -2.95 2.49
CA TYR A 153 7.93 -1.55 2.17
C TYR A 153 8.17 -1.26 0.69
N LEU A 154 8.52 -2.28 -0.11
CA LEU A 154 8.91 -2.06 -1.50
C LEU A 154 8.24 -3.01 -2.50
N LEU A 155 8.05 -4.28 -2.15
CA LEU A 155 7.59 -5.32 -3.06
C LEU A 155 6.11 -5.20 -3.47
N PRO A 156 5.12 -4.81 -2.62
CA PRO A 156 3.70 -4.91 -2.95
C PRO A 156 3.33 -4.24 -4.28
N TYR A 157 2.45 -4.87 -5.03
CA TYR A 157 2.01 -4.39 -6.35
C TYR A 157 0.81 -3.45 -6.30
N LYS A 158 0.14 -3.37 -5.18
CA LYS A 158 -0.98 -2.46 -4.90
C LYS A 158 -0.83 -1.79 -3.53
N MET A 159 -1.49 -0.68 -3.34
CA MET A 159 -1.54 0.08 -2.09
C MET A 159 -2.92 0.07 -1.43
N GLU A 160 -3.95 -0.20 -2.22
CA GLU A 160 -5.35 -0.20 -1.79
C GLU A 160 -6.17 -1.18 -2.63
N GLU A 161 -7.34 -1.55 -2.15
CA GLU A 161 -8.25 -2.38 -2.93
C GLU A 161 -8.87 -1.57 -4.09
N PHE A 162 -9.30 -2.29 -5.13
CA PHE A 162 -9.74 -1.71 -6.40
C PHE A 162 -8.68 -0.94 -7.19
N GLN A 163 -7.44 -0.85 -6.72
CA GLN A 163 -6.38 -0.22 -7.49
C GLN A 163 -6.28 -0.87 -8.86
N TYR A 164 -6.30 -0.03 -9.90
CA TYR A 164 -6.14 -0.51 -11.26
C TYR A 164 -4.73 -1.06 -11.48
N LEU A 165 -4.65 -2.34 -11.82
CA LEU A 165 -3.38 -3.04 -12.00
C LEU A 165 -2.80 -2.71 -13.38
N ASP A 166 -1.98 -1.67 -13.43
CA ASP A 166 -1.21 -1.27 -14.61
C ASP A 166 0.30 -1.31 -14.31
N GLY A 167 1.10 -0.96 -15.29
CA GLY A 167 2.55 -0.88 -15.14
C GLY A 167 3.03 0.36 -14.36
N TRP A 168 2.35 0.75 -13.29
CA TRP A 168 2.61 1.97 -12.53
C TRP A 168 4.07 2.14 -12.11
N ARG A 169 4.75 1.06 -11.73
CA ARG A 169 6.14 1.10 -11.28
C ARG A 169 7.09 1.58 -12.37
N ASP A 170 6.83 1.20 -13.62
CA ASP A 170 7.69 1.56 -14.75
C ASP A 170 7.47 3.01 -15.19
N TYR A 171 6.21 3.42 -15.41
CA TYR A 171 5.97 4.79 -15.87
C TYR A 171 6.28 5.83 -14.80
N LEU A 172 6.02 5.54 -13.51
CA LEU A 172 6.42 6.46 -12.45
C LEU A 172 7.94 6.56 -12.29
N TRP A 173 8.66 5.45 -12.51
CA TRP A 173 10.11 5.50 -12.57
C TRP A 173 10.58 6.45 -13.68
N GLU A 174 10.08 6.30 -14.89
CA GLU A 174 10.46 7.17 -16.01
C GLU A 174 10.11 8.64 -15.73
N ASP A 175 8.96 8.90 -15.13
CA ASP A 175 8.48 10.25 -14.84
C ASP A 175 9.27 10.96 -13.73
N TYR A 176 9.80 10.22 -12.73
CA TYR A 176 10.36 10.80 -11.51
C TYR A 176 11.86 10.52 -11.26
N ARG A 177 12.47 9.55 -11.95
CA ARG A 177 13.88 9.15 -11.67
C ARG A 177 14.89 10.30 -11.76
N GLY A 178 14.67 11.25 -12.64
CA GLY A 178 15.55 12.42 -12.81
C GLY A 178 15.56 13.37 -11.59
N GLU A 179 14.52 13.36 -10.77
CA GLU A 179 14.46 14.20 -9.56
C GLU A 179 15.54 13.83 -8.52
N LEU A 180 15.99 12.57 -8.51
CA LEU A 180 16.97 12.06 -7.56
C LEU A 180 18.41 12.05 -8.12
N ASP A 181 18.64 12.51 -9.35
CA ASP A 181 19.97 12.44 -9.97
C ASP A 181 21.02 13.23 -9.20
N GLY A 182 20.66 14.38 -8.64
CA GLY A 182 21.56 15.18 -7.82
C GLY A 182 22.04 14.50 -6.55
N LEU A 183 21.23 13.58 -5.99
CA LEU A 183 21.56 12.88 -4.77
C LEU A 183 22.73 11.90 -4.94
N LYS A 184 22.92 11.35 -6.14
CA LYS A 184 24.00 10.41 -6.48
C LYS A 184 25.39 11.03 -6.30
N TYR A 185 25.49 12.34 -6.36
CA TYR A 185 26.76 13.09 -6.23
C TYR A 185 26.98 13.64 -4.82
N SER A 186 26.12 13.33 -3.88
CA SER A 186 26.27 13.77 -2.48
C SER A 186 27.09 12.75 -1.70
N ASP A 187 28.24 13.17 -1.18
CA ASP A 187 29.11 12.30 -0.37
C ASP A 187 28.41 11.79 0.90
N LEU A 188 27.48 12.57 1.46
CA LEU A 188 26.82 12.25 2.72
C LEU A 188 25.47 11.56 2.54
N TYR A 189 24.75 11.84 1.46
CA TYR A 189 23.33 11.48 1.34
C TYR A 189 23.01 10.57 0.14
N TRP A 190 24.03 10.13 -0.61
CA TRP A 190 23.84 9.35 -1.83
C TRP A 190 23.00 8.07 -1.65
N ASN A 191 22.95 7.50 -0.45
CA ASN A 191 22.18 6.31 -0.11
C ASN A 191 21.11 6.56 0.96
N SER A 192 20.82 7.81 1.29
CA SER A 192 19.86 8.16 2.33
C SER A 192 18.42 8.02 1.85
N ALA A 193 17.69 7.06 2.40
CA ALA A 193 16.25 6.90 2.14
C ALA A 193 15.46 8.14 2.57
N LEU A 194 15.85 8.78 3.68
CA LEU A 194 15.26 10.03 4.17
C LEU A 194 15.43 11.17 3.17
N GLN A 195 16.64 11.41 2.67
CA GLN A 195 16.88 12.50 1.71
C GLN A 195 16.19 12.23 0.37
N ALA A 196 16.19 10.98 -0.09
CA ALA A 196 15.46 10.59 -1.29
C ALA A 196 13.95 10.84 -1.14
N SER A 197 13.36 10.47 0.01
CA SER A 197 11.94 10.72 0.26
C SER A 197 11.59 12.20 0.36
N LEU A 198 12.46 13.02 0.96
CA LEU A 198 12.30 14.47 1.02
C LEU A 198 12.29 15.10 -0.39
N ILE A 199 13.23 14.71 -1.25
CA ILE A 199 13.30 15.22 -2.63
C ILE A 199 12.07 14.76 -3.43
N ALA A 200 11.70 13.48 -3.33
CA ALA A 200 10.54 12.94 -4.02
C ALA A 200 9.24 13.62 -3.56
N ASN A 201 9.07 13.84 -2.24
CA ASN A 201 7.90 14.52 -1.69
C ASN A 201 7.80 15.98 -2.16
N ASN A 202 8.92 16.70 -2.19
CA ASN A 202 8.97 18.04 -2.74
C ASN A 202 8.65 18.07 -4.26
N SER A 203 9.07 17.06 -5.01
CA SER A 203 8.69 16.91 -6.41
C SER A 203 7.19 16.68 -6.57
N LEU A 204 6.60 15.81 -5.74
CA LEU A 204 5.15 15.60 -5.71
C LEU A 204 4.39 16.89 -5.43
N LYS A 205 4.80 17.66 -4.43
CA LYS A 205 4.18 18.97 -4.13
C LYS A 205 4.22 19.92 -5.32
N ARG A 206 5.35 20.00 -6.02
CA ARG A 206 5.50 20.87 -7.19
C ARG A 206 4.68 20.43 -8.40
N ARG A 207 4.49 19.12 -8.59
CA ARG A 207 3.82 18.58 -9.78
C ARG A 207 2.32 18.45 -9.60
N LEU A 208 1.87 18.05 -8.40
CA LEU A 208 0.46 17.80 -8.12
C LEU A 208 -0.29 19.07 -7.67
N HIS A 209 0.42 20.06 -7.10
CA HIS A 209 -0.21 21.21 -6.45
C HIS A 209 -1.36 20.79 -5.52
N PRO A 210 -1.09 19.94 -4.50
CA PRO A 210 -2.13 19.26 -3.76
C PRO A 210 -3.10 20.22 -3.08
N HIS A 211 -4.38 19.90 -3.20
CA HIS A 211 -5.45 20.56 -2.49
C HIS A 211 -6.27 19.55 -1.74
N PHE A 212 -6.16 19.57 -0.40
CA PHE A 212 -6.81 18.58 0.47
C PHE A 212 -8.28 18.95 0.70
N ILE A 213 -9.15 17.97 0.58
CA ILE A 213 -10.59 18.04 0.84
C ILE A 213 -11.00 16.95 1.84
N GLU A 214 -12.16 17.13 2.48
CA GLU A 214 -12.65 16.20 3.51
C GLU A 214 -13.19 14.89 2.94
N SER A 215 -13.79 14.96 1.73
CA SER A 215 -14.40 13.79 1.07
C SER A 215 -14.01 13.75 -0.39
N ALA A 216 -13.66 12.57 -0.89
CA ALA A 216 -13.33 12.37 -2.30
C ALA A 216 -14.49 12.82 -3.21
N ILE A 217 -14.17 13.53 -4.31
CA ILE A 217 -15.16 14.00 -5.28
C ILE A 217 -15.68 12.83 -6.12
N VAL A 218 -14.75 12.01 -6.57
CA VAL A 218 -14.98 10.87 -7.46
C VAL A 218 -14.04 9.73 -7.06
N PRO A 219 -14.51 8.50 -7.06
CA PRO A 219 -13.65 7.36 -6.80
C PRO A 219 -12.80 7.08 -8.05
N VAL A 220 -11.48 7.27 -7.94
CA VAL A 220 -10.53 7.00 -9.02
C VAL A 220 -9.38 6.18 -8.48
N TYR A 221 -9.29 4.93 -8.92
CA TYR A 221 -8.25 3.98 -8.51
C TYR A 221 -7.21 3.73 -9.60
N ARG A 222 -7.35 4.36 -10.78
CA ARG A 222 -6.32 4.40 -11.82
C ARG A 222 -5.35 5.55 -11.48
N LEU A 223 -4.13 5.20 -11.10
CA LEU A 223 -3.17 6.11 -10.52
C LEU A 223 -2.85 7.32 -11.42
N ARG A 224 -2.68 7.12 -12.74
CA ARG A 224 -2.45 8.23 -13.70
C ARG A 224 -3.58 9.26 -13.69
N THR A 225 -4.83 8.81 -13.64
CA THR A 225 -6.00 9.68 -13.60
C THR A 225 -6.10 10.38 -12.24
N ARG A 226 -5.87 9.64 -11.13
CA ARG A 226 -5.87 10.21 -9.77
C ARG A 226 -4.84 11.33 -9.61
N MET A 227 -3.63 11.16 -10.13
CA MET A 227 -2.58 12.18 -10.09
C MET A 227 -2.91 13.48 -10.85
N ARG A 228 -3.95 13.48 -11.68
CA ARG A 228 -4.42 14.66 -12.44
C ARG A 228 -5.60 15.35 -11.78
N LEU A 229 -6.21 14.76 -10.74
CA LEU A 229 -7.33 15.37 -10.04
C LEU A 229 -6.90 16.68 -9.38
N PRO A 230 -7.75 17.73 -9.40
CA PRO A 230 -7.40 19.04 -8.86
C PRO A 230 -7.37 19.10 -7.34
N CYS A 231 -7.94 18.09 -6.68
CA CYS A 231 -7.97 17.94 -5.23
C CYS A 231 -8.18 16.47 -4.86
N GLY A 232 -7.87 16.12 -3.61
CA GLY A 232 -8.00 14.76 -3.10
C GLY A 232 -8.03 14.72 -1.58
N VAL A 233 -8.32 13.56 -1.04
CA VAL A 233 -8.24 13.27 0.40
C VAL A 233 -6.83 12.81 0.81
N CYS A 234 -6.58 12.70 2.11
CA CYS A 234 -5.27 12.25 2.62
C CYS A 234 -4.88 10.87 2.07
N ASP A 235 -5.85 9.95 1.91
CA ASP A 235 -5.60 8.61 1.33
C ASP A 235 -5.11 8.70 -0.11
N ASP A 236 -5.68 9.57 -0.95
CA ASP A 236 -5.27 9.75 -2.34
C ASP A 236 -3.79 10.14 -2.44
N TYR A 237 -3.41 11.19 -1.69
CA TYR A 237 -2.03 11.68 -1.73
C TYR A 237 -1.05 10.72 -1.07
N SER A 238 -1.46 10.01 -0.02
CA SER A 238 -0.63 8.98 0.62
C SER A 238 -0.37 7.81 -0.33
N ASN A 239 -1.39 7.32 -1.04
CA ASN A 239 -1.25 6.22 -2.00
C ASN A 239 -0.44 6.62 -3.24
N ILE A 240 -0.64 7.83 -3.79
CA ILE A 240 0.21 8.39 -4.85
C ILE A 240 1.67 8.43 -4.40
N THR A 241 1.91 8.92 -3.18
CA THR A 241 3.27 9.05 -2.62
C THR A 241 3.95 7.70 -2.47
N VAL A 242 3.26 6.69 -1.93
CA VAL A 242 3.81 5.32 -1.84
C VAL A 242 4.14 4.77 -3.22
N SER A 243 3.25 4.95 -4.19
CA SER A 243 3.47 4.46 -5.56
C SER A 243 4.71 5.09 -6.20
N VAL A 244 4.83 6.42 -6.15
CA VAL A 244 5.99 7.14 -6.70
C VAL A 244 7.27 6.73 -5.98
N MET A 245 7.27 6.72 -4.66
CA MET A 245 8.47 6.42 -3.89
C MET A 245 8.92 4.96 -4.05
N ARG A 246 7.98 3.99 -4.04
CA ARG A 246 8.30 2.58 -4.32
C ARG A 246 8.83 2.38 -5.73
N SER A 247 8.33 3.11 -6.73
CA SER A 247 8.87 3.06 -8.09
C SER A 247 10.32 3.52 -8.15
N LEU A 248 10.69 4.50 -7.32
CA LEU A 248 12.05 5.04 -7.19
C LEU A 248 12.97 4.17 -6.32
N GLY A 249 12.44 3.14 -5.65
CA GLY A 249 13.20 2.31 -4.72
C GLY A 249 13.36 2.93 -3.34
N ILE A 250 12.46 3.83 -2.95
CA ILE A 250 12.41 4.42 -1.61
C ILE A 250 11.42 3.58 -0.78
N PRO A 251 11.84 3.02 0.37
CA PRO A 251 10.99 2.13 1.15
C PRO A 251 9.98 2.91 1.99
N VAL A 252 8.71 2.84 1.62
CA VAL A 252 7.62 3.59 2.25
C VAL A 252 6.39 2.73 2.48
N ALA A 253 5.61 3.13 3.49
CA ALA A 253 4.30 2.55 3.80
C ALA A 253 3.29 3.67 4.13
N CYS A 254 2.01 3.29 4.30
CA CYS A 254 0.95 4.15 4.82
C CYS A 254 0.61 3.74 6.24
N ASP A 255 0.57 4.72 7.14
CA ASP A 255 0.02 4.58 8.48
C ASP A 255 -1.27 5.38 8.57
N PHE A 256 -2.21 4.93 9.39
CA PHE A 256 -3.49 5.59 9.56
C PHE A 256 -4.04 5.46 10.97
N THR A 257 -4.91 6.40 11.34
CA THR A 257 -5.77 6.29 12.51
C THR A 257 -7.22 6.27 12.05
N PRO A 258 -8.04 5.28 12.44
CA PRO A 258 -9.46 5.24 12.08
C PRO A 258 -10.24 6.45 12.61
N HIS A 259 -9.91 6.87 13.83
CA HIS A 259 -10.53 8.00 14.50
C HIS A 259 -9.52 8.74 15.36
N TRP A 260 -9.57 10.06 15.33
CA TRP A 260 -8.95 10.89 16.33
C TRP A 260 -9.75 10.83 17.65
N PRO A 261 -9.11 10.97 18.81
CA PRO A 261 -9.84 10.91 20.09
C PRO A 261 -10.90 12.00 20.28
N VAL A 262 -10.81 13.08 19.53
CA VAL A 262 -11.62 14.30 19.69
C VAL A 262 -12.52 14.61 18.49
N ARG A 263 -12.49 13.80 17.43
CA ARG A 263 -13.30 14.00 16.21
C ARG A 263 -13.58 12.67 15.52
N ALA A 264 -14.74 12.57 14.89
CA ALA A 264 -15.20 11.38 14.16
C ALA A 264 -14.60 11.26 12.75
N SER A 265 -13.33 11.64 12.56
CA SER A 265 -12.62 11.47 11.30
C SER A 265 -11.28 10.81 11.53
N GLY A 266 -10.87 9.97 10.60
CA GLY A 266 -9.54 9.38 10.56
C GLY A 266 -8.52 10.27 9.85
N HIS A 267 -7.33 9.73 9.66
CA HIS A 267 -6.27 10.35 8.87
C HIS A 267 -5.28 9.29 8.41
N THR A 268 -4.76 9.47 7.20
CA THR A 268 -3.72 8.64 6.62
C THR A 268 -2.49 9.48 6.28
N TRP A 269 -1.31 8.94 6.53
CA TRP A 269 -0.02 9.56 6.24
C TRP A 269 1.01 8.51 5.83
N ASN A 270 2.21 8.93 5.54
CA ASN A 270 3.28 8.05 5.10
C ASN A 270 4.39 7.88 6.16
N VAL A 271 5.07 6.76 6.07
CA VAL A 271 6.33 6.53 6.78
C VAL A 271 7.40 6.06 5.81
N VAL A 272 8.62 6.57 5.94
CA VAL A 272 9.80 6.06 5.24
C VAL A 272 10.65 5.25 6.20
N LYS A 273 11.07 4.06 5.77
CA LYS A 273 12.03 3.23 6.51
C LYS A 273 13.42 3.82 6.35
N GLY A 274 13.92 4.46 7.40
CA GLY A 274 15.24 5.08 7.41
C GLY A 274 16.39 4.08 7.48
N ASN A 275 17.57 4.50 7.07
CA ASN A 275 18.78 3.66 7.08
C ASN A 275 19.21 3.18 8.47
N ASN A 276 18.72 3.80 9.54
CA ASN A 276 18.92 3.40 10.94
C ASN A 276 17.86 2.40 11.45
N GLY A 277 16.97 1.92 10.58
CA GLY A 277 15.88 1.00 10.92
C GLY A 277 14.63 1.65 11.52
N ASN A 278 14.64 2.97 11.78
CA ASN A 278 13.46 3.68 12.28
C ASN A 278 12.50 4.05 11.15
N ASN A 279 11.22 4.15 11.48
CA ASN A 279 10.22 4.73 10.62
C ASN A 279 10.10 6.23 10.91
N LEU A 280 10.15 7.05 9.85
CA LEU A 280 10.04 8.50 9.93
C LEU A 280 8.76 8.94 9.23
N THR A 281 7.91 9.64 9.96
CA THR A 281 6.56 10.06 9.50
C THR A 281 6.62 11.31 8.63
N PHE A 282 5.68 11.41 7.67
CA PHE A 282 5.48 12.58 6.84
C PHE A 282 4.12 12.57 6.16
N GLY A 283 3.64 13.73 5.71
CA GLY A 283 2.45 13.80 4.87
C GLY A 283 2.81 13.70 3.39
N GLY A 284 2.24 12.69 2.68
CA GLY A 284 2.44 12.56 1.24
C GLY A 284 1.98 13.79 0.48
N ALA A 285 2.85 14.36 -0.36
CA ALA A 285 2.66 15.63 -1.07
C ALA A 285 2.32 16.82 -0.16
N ASP A 286 2.55 16.73 1.15
CA ASP A 286 2.28 17.75 2.17
C ASP A 286 3.54 18.05 2.98
N THR A 287 3.65 17.53 4.19
CA THR A 287 4.79 17.75 5.09
C THR A 287 5.94 16.79 4.76
N ASN A 288 7.15 17.28 4.85
CA ASN A 288 8.33 16.46 4.57
C ASN A 288 8.72 15.56 5.76
N PRO A 289 9.42 14.43 5.50
CA PRO A 289 9.98 13.63 6.56
C PRO A 289 10.86 14.45 7.51
N ASP A 290 10.81 14.12 8.79
CA ASP A 290 11.56 14.80 9.87
C ASP A 290 11.14 16.27 10.11
N GLN A 291 9.97 16.67 9.60
CA GLN A 291 9.35 17.96 9.96
C GLN A 291 8.19 17.73 10.93
N PRO A 292 7.91 18.71 11.82
CA PRO A 292 6.74 18.62 12.68
C PRO A 292 5.49 18.41 11.81
N HIS A 293 4.87 17.27 11.97
CA HIS A 293 3.54 17.01 11.46
C HIS A 293 2.58 17.31 12.60
N ASN A 294 1.34 17.75 12.34
CA ASN A 294 0.35 18.10 13.37
C ASN A 294 -0.05 16.93 14.27
N PHE A 295 0.95 16.19 14.79
CA PHE A 295 0.77 15.11 15.75
C PHE A 295 0.73 15.59 17.22
N ASP A 296 0.61 16.89 17.47
CA ASP A 296 0.41 17.44 18.82
C ASP A 296 -0.97 17.12 19.41
N GLU A 297 -1.89 16.65 18.56
CA GLU A 297 -3.17 16.13 19.02
C GLU A 297 -3.00 14.80 19.75
N LYS A 298 -3.86 14.54 20.76
CA LYS A 298 -3.91 13.23 21.41
C LYS A 298 -4.08 12.15 20.36
N LYS A 299 -3.19 11.17 20.35
CA LYS A 299 -3.22 10.06 19.41
C LYS A 299 -4.22 9.00 19.84
N SER A 300 -4.81 8.35 18.87
CA SER A 300 -5.62 7.15 19.03
C SER A 300 -4.79 5.93 18.61
N LYS A 301 -5.41 4.79 18.38
CA LYS A 301 -4.78 3.64 17.76
C LYS A 301 -4.29 4.00 16.37
N ILE A 302 -3.07 3.55 16.05
CA ILE A 302 -2.41 3.76 14.75
C ILE A 302 -2.12 2.40 14.14
N PHE A 303 -2.53 2.24 12.89
CA PHE A 303 -2.31 1.04 12.11
C PHE A 303 -1.46 1.35 10.90
N ARG A 304 -0.70 0.35 10.41
CA ARG A 304 0.02 0.39 9.14
C ARG A 304 -0.63 -0.54 8.15
N HIS A 305 -0.93 -0.04 6.95
CA HIS A 305 -1.32 -0.89 5.85
C HIS A 305 -0.19 -1.86 5.51
N THR A 306 -0.53 -3.15 5.42
CA THR A 306 0.37 -4.23 5.02
C THR A 306 -0.17 -4.91 3.77
N TYR A 307 0.72 -5.53 2.98
CA TYR A 307 0.28 -6.45 1.94
C TYR A 307 -0.04 -7.82 2.54
N ALA A 308 0.78 -8.26 3.48
CA ALA A 308 0.49 -9.49 4.20
C ALA A 308 -0.75 -9.34 5.09
N ALA A 309 -1.58 -10.37 5.04
CA ALA A 309 -2.71 -10.48 5.94
C ALA A 309 -2.25 -10.69 7.38
N ASN A 310 -2.85 -10.00 8.33
CA ASN A 310 -2.64 -10.18 9.75
C ASN A 310 -3.37 -11.45 10.23
N PRO A 311 -2.64 -12.51 10.68
CA PRO A 311 -3.26 -13.77 11.07
C PRO A 311 -4.20 -13.63 12.28
N GLU A 312 -3.88 -12.73 13.22
CA GLU A 312 -4.73 -12.49 14.39
C GLU A 312 -6.04 -11.84 13.98
N LEU A 313 -6.01 -10.87 13.07
CA LEU A 313 -7.20 -10.21 12.56
C LEU A 313 -8.06 -11.19 11.75
N LYS A 314 -7.46 -12.06 10.91
CA LYS A 314 -8.19 -13.14 10.24
C LYS A 314 -8.93 -14.03 11.23
N ARG A 315 -8.26 -14.47 12.29
CA ARG A 315 -8.89 -15.30 13.35
C ARG A 315 -10.03 -14.57 14.05
N LEU A 316 -9.85 -13.28 14.36
CA LEU A 316 -10.91 -12.47 14.96
C LEU A 316 -12.14 -12.32 14.04
N HIS A 317 -11.93 -12.22 12.72
CA HIS A 317 -13.05 -12.19 11.76
C HIS A 317 -13.87 -13.48 11.78
N GLU A 318 -13.25 -14.64 11.97
CA GLU A 318 -13.94 -15.94 12.06
C GLU A 318 -14.76 -16.08 13.35
N GLU A 319 -14.33 -15.44 14.45
CA GLU A 319 -14.95 -15.52 15.75
C GLU A 319 -15.98 -14.40 16.02
N ALA A 320 -15.88 -13.27 15.29
CA ALA A 320 -16.70 -12.09 15.54
C ALA A 320 -18.07 -12.18 14.86
N GLU A 321 -19.14 -11.83 15.59
CA GLU A 321 -20.47 -11.67 15.00
C GLU A 321 -20.58 -10.44 14.09
N TYR A 322 -19.78 -9.41 14.37
CA TYR A 322 -19.71 -8.17 13.61
C TYR A 322 -18.28 -7.63 13.55
N VAL A 323 -17.83 -7.24 12.38
CA VAL A 323 -16.54 -6.57 12.18
C VAL A 323 -16.81 -5.18 11.63
N PRO A 324 -16.37 -4.10 12.31
CA PRO A 324 -16.49 -2.73 11.81
C PRO A 324 -15.84 -2.57 10.43
N GLU A 325 -16.40 -1.68 9.61
CA GLU A 325 -15.99 -1.47 8.23
C GLU A 325 -14.46 -1.29 8.07
N THR A 326 -13.85 -0.46 8.91
CA THR A 326 -12.39 -0.21 8.91
C THR A 326 -11.54 -1.47 9.11
N PHE A 327 -12.08 -2.49 9.77
CA PHE A 327 -11.36 -3.72 10.10
C PHE A 327 -11.79 -4.93 9.26
N GLN A 328 -12.62 -4.75 8.25
CA GLN A 328 -13.09 -5.85 7.39
C GLN A 328 -11.99 -6.49 6.55
N LEU A 329 -10.91 -5.75 6.28
CA LEU A 329 -9.75 -6.27 5.57
C LEU A 329 -8.61 -6.57 6.56
N PRO A 330 -7.98 -7.74 6.48
CA PRO A 330 -6.94 -8.13 7.43
C PRO A 330 -5.54 -7.55 7.10
N PHE A 331 -5.46 -6.59 6.19
CA PHE A 331 -4.20 -6.07 5.65
C PHE A 331 -3.68 -4.87 6.44
N MET A 332 -3.55 -5.04 7.73
CA MET A 332 -3.01 -4.01 8.62
C MET A 332 -2.35 -4.62 9.87
N LYS A 333 -1.48 -3.85 10.49
CA LYS A 333 -0.89 -4.16 11.80
C LYS A 333 -0.95 -2.95 12.72
N ASP A 334 -1.15 -3.18 14.01
CA ASP A 334 -1.06 -2.14 15.05
C ASP A 334 0.39 -1.68 15.21
N VAL A 335 0.65 -0.40 14.95
CA VAL A 335 1.95 0.26 15.11
C VAL A 335 1.91 1.38 16.15
N THR A 336 0.89 1.42 16.99
CA THR A 336 0.69 2.47 18.00
C THR A 336 1.93 2.67 18.87
N ARG A 337 2.63 1.58 19.22
CA ARG A 337 3.86 1.61 20.03
C ARG A 337 5.05 2.26 19.34
N GLU A 338 5.04 2.40 18.01
CA GLU A 338 6.07 3.16 17.28
C GLU A 338 5.89 4.68 17.49
N TYR A 339 4.70 5.13 17.91
CA TYR A 339 4.32 6.54 18.05
C TYR A 339 4.22 7.03 19.47
N MET A 340 3.89 6.15 20.41
CA MET A 340 3.69 6.53 21.81
C MET A 340 3.84 5.34 22.75
N ASP A 341 4.16 5.63 24.01
CA ASP A 341 4.13 4.62 25.07
C ASP A 341 2.68 4.15 25.31
N CYS A 342 2.47 2.86 25.22
CA CYS A 342 1.17 2.23 25.40
C CYS A 342 1.19 1.21 26.52
N LYS A 343 0.06 1.11 27.25
CA LYS A 343 -0.21 0.02 28.18
C LYS A 343 -1.45 -0.73 27.73
N ASP A 344 -1.35 -2.05 27.72
CA ASP A 344 -2.51 -2.89 27.48
C ASP A 344 -3.36 -2.89 28.77
N VAL A 345 -4.66 -2.73 28.59
CA VAL A 345 -5.64 -2.75 29.70
C VAL A 345 -6.62 -3.88 29.41
N GLU A 346 -6.68 -4.84 30.31
CA GLU A 346 -7.67 -5.89 30.26
C GLU A 346 -8.97 -5.36 30.92
N VAL A 347 -10.06 -5.38 30.15
CA VAL A 347 -11.38 -4.95 30.63
C VAL A 347 -12.31 -6.16 30.63
N VAL A 348 -12.77 -6.55 31.81
CA VAL A 348 -13.77 -7.61 31.92
C VAL A 348 -15.15 -6.99 31.71
N CYS A 349 -15.77 -7.29 30.58
CA CYS A 349 -17.14 -6.89 30.27
C CYS A 349 -18.13 -7.95 30.81
N HIS A 350 -19.03 -7.55 31.70
CA HIS A 350 -20.07 -8.42 32.24
C HIS A 350 -21.41 -8.32 31.45
N VAL A 351 -21.39 -7.74 30.26
CA VAL A 351 -22.58 -7.62 29.40
C VAL A 351 -22.64 -8.81 28.45
N GLY A 352 -23.73 -9.57 28.52
CA GLY A 352 -23.91 -10.84 27.79
C GLY A 352 -24.08 -10.70 26.28
N THR A 353 -24.18 -9.48 25.73
CA THR A 353 -24.19 -9.16 24.30
C THR A 353 -23.70 -7.73 24.13
N GLY A 354 -22.49 -7.54 23.69
CA GLY A 354 -21.94 -6.22 23.41
C GLY A 354 -20.48 -6.30 22.94
N TYR A 355 -20.11 -5.42 22.03
CA TYR A 355 -18.76 -5.27 21.56
C TYR A 355 -18.05 -4.20 22.36
N ALA A 356 -16.81 -4.45 22.79
CA ALA A 356 -15.90 -3.42 23.30
C ALA A 356 -14.85 -3.16 22.23
N TYR A 357 -14.78 -1.95 21.72
CA TYR A 357 -13.82 -1.48 20.72
C TYR A 357 -12.77 -0.59 21.36
#